data_54cc4ca5bd62f5026c5e6073ed2f2ae9
#
_entry.id   54cc4ca5bd62f5026c5e6073ed2f2ae9
#
_cell.length_a   1.000
_cell.length_b   1.000
_cell.length_c   1.000
_cell.angle_alpha   90.00
_cell.angle_beta   90.00
_cell.angle_gamma   90.00
#
_symmetry.space_group_name_H-M   'P 1'
#
loop_
_entity.id
_entity.type
_entity.pdbx_description
1 polymer ?
#
loop_
_entity_poly.entity_id
_entity_poly.type
_entity_poly.pdbx_seq_one_letter_code
_entity_poly.pdbx_strand_id
1 'polypeptide(L)'
;MSDAQALGIKNSNEANGALNGSYASVSVGSQTLKVPVIIQPGQAKGTVGLSFGYGERLGLEDEMQTGVNAYALYANFKNVQNVEVKLDSGEHEFACVQLHNTLMGRGDIVKETTLEVFNTKDKAHWNLMPQVSKNHIEFDVTSPEVDMWQEFDRSIGHHFNLSIDLNSCTGCGACVVACHAENNVPVVGKSEVRKSRDMHWLRIDRYYSSATTFEGDNQTKEDISGIGDSLNTFGEMEKAASNPQVAFQPVMCQHCNHAPCETVCPVAATSHGRQGQNHMAYNRCVGTRYCANNCPYKVRRFNWFNYPSYRKFTEVNPAQDDLGRMVLNPDVVVRTRGVMEKCSFCVQKIQTGKLVAKKAYRPLVDGDVTTACSDVCPSNAITFGDWNDVESDIRKSSEEKRSYQALEEIGVKPNIWYKVKVRNEVNEELVEIQTAHGHGESHGDEHGDAGHDAGDNHGDGGNHDLDTGHGNGEGDHQPSGH
;
A
#
# COMPACT_ATOMS: atom_id res chain seq x y z
N MET A 1 -13.53 -8.03 -19.47
CA MET A 1 -14.96 -8.21 -19.04
C MET A 1 -15.86 -8.55 -20.23
N SER A 2 -15.95 -7.73 -21.28
CA SER A 2 -16.81 -7.99 -22.45
C SER A 2 -16.55 -9.32 -23.15
N ASP A 3 -15.28 -9.68 -23.36
CA ASP A 3 -14.90 -10.92 -24.05
C ASP A 3 -15.24 -12.15 -23.21
N ALA A 4 -14.99 -12.11 -21.89
CA ALA A 4 -15.37 -13.17 -20.99
C ALA A 4 -16.89 -13.40 -20.99
N GLN A 5 -17.66 -12.31 -20.97
CA GLN A 5 -19.13 -12.38 -21.02
C GLN A 5 -19.62 -12.97 -22.36
N ALA A 6 -19.02 -12.54 -23.48
CA ALA A 6 -19.35 -13.08 -24.81
C ALA A 6 -19.05 -14.58 -24.94
N LEU A 7 -18.01 -15.06 -24.28
CA LEU A 7 -17.61 -16.47 -24.24
C LEU A 7 -18.32 -17.28 -23.14
N GLY A 8 -19.13 -16.65 -22.28
CA GLY A 8 -19.79 -17.31 -21.15
C GLY A 8 -18.86 -17.68 -20.00
N ILE A 9 -17.63 -17.13 -19.98
CA ILE A 9 -16.63 -17.34 -18.93
C ILE A 9 -17.01 -16.54 -17.69
N LYS A 10 -16.94 -17.18 -16.51
CA LYS A 10 -17.34 -16.58 -15.23
C LYS A 10 -16.26 -16.79 -14.18
N ASN A 11 -16.15 -15.82 -13.26
CA ASN A 11 -15.52 -16.01 -11.97
C ASN A 11 -16.55 -15.71 -10.88
N SER A 12 -16.60 -16.54 -9.85
CA SER A 12 -17.49 -16.39 -8.70
C SER A 12 -16.72 -16.38 -7.38
N ASN A 13 -17.04 -15.41 -6.50
CA ASN A 13 -16.51 -15.36 -5.15
C ASN A 13 -17.34 -16.30 -4.27
N GLU A 14 -16.73 -17.39 -3.78
CA GLU A 14 -17.39 -18.36 -2.91
C GLU A 14 -17.23 -18.01 -1.43
N ALA A 15 -16.07 -17.51 -1.06
CA ALA A 15 -15.75 -17.03 0.29
C ALA A 15 -14.55 -16.08 0.23
N ASN A 16 -14.26 -15.42 1.34
CA ASN A 16 -13.05 -14.59 1.44
C ASN A 16 -11.81 -15.50 1.28
N GLY A 17 -11.08 -15.31 0.18
CA GLY A 17 -9.95 -16.16 -0.23
C GLY A 17 -10.27 -17.22 -1.26
N ALA A 18 -11.55 -17.49 -1.56
CA ALA A 18 -12.01 -18.53 -2.48
C ALA A 18 -12.68 -17.91 -3.70
N LEU A 19 -12.06 -18.05 -4.86
CA LEU A 19 -12.59 -17.66 -6.16
C LEU A 19 -12.74 -18.92 -7.03
N ASN A 20 -13.89 -19.15 -7.61
CA ASN A 20 -14.07 -20.18 -8.63
C ASN A 20 -14.03 -19.55 -10.02
N GLY A 21 -13.49 -20.25 -10.99
CA GLY A 21 -13.39 -19.79 -12.36
C GLY A 21 -13.62 -20.88 -13.39
N SER A 22 -14.18 -20.49 -14.52
CA SER A 22 -14.40 -21.39 -15.66
C SER A 22 -13.08 -21.89 -16.22
N TYR A 23 -13.12 -23.06 -16.88
CA TYR A 23 -12.09 -23.51 -17.79
C TYR A 23 -12.36 -23.00 -19.21
N ALA A 24 -11.30 -22.77 -19.97
CA ALA A 24 -11.36 -22.53 -21.40
C ALA A 24 -10.36 -23.41 -22.15
N SER A 25 -10.72 -23.82 -23.36
CA SER A 25 -9.81 -24.41 -24.31
C SER A 25 -9.20 -23.31 -25.17
N VAL A 26 -7.89 -23.23 -25.18
CA VAL A 26 -7.11 -22.29 -26.01
C VAL A 26 -6.36 -23.07 -27.07
N SER A 27 -6.60 -22.75 -28.35
CA SER A 27 -6.04 -23.48 -29.49
C SER A 27 -5.16 -22.59 -30.38
N VAL A 28 -4.01 -23.12 -30.80
CA VAL A 28 -3.12 -22.56 -31.82
C VAL A 28 -2.80 -23.65 -32.83
N GLY A 29 -3.28 -23.52 -34.05
CA GLY A 29 -3.15 -24.58 -35.06
C GLY A 29 -3.81 -25.90 -34.59
N SER A 30 -3.02 -26.96 -34.50
CA SER A 30 -3.48 -28.29 -34.04
C SER A 30 -3.33 -28.51 -32.53
N GLN A 31 -2.68 -27.58 -31.81
CA GLN A 31 -2.46 -27.70 -30.37
C GLN A 31 -3.59 -27.03 -29.58
N THR A 32 -4.12 -27.72 -28.59
CA THR A 32 -5.15 -27.19 -27.69
C THR A 32 -4.78 -27.45 -26.24
N LEU A 33 -4.93 -26.44 -25.41
CA LEU A 33 -4.74 -26.52 -23.96
C LEU A 33 -6.04 -26.18 -23.24
N LYS A 34 -6.42 -26.96 -22.24
CA LYS A 34 -7.45 -26.62 -21.30
C LYS A 34 -6.85 -25.85 -20.13
N VAL A 35 -7.27 -24.59 -19.94
CA VAL A 35 -6.70 -23.67 -18.98
C VAL A 35 -7.76 -23.10 -18.05
N PRO A 36 -7.47 -22.91 -16.76
CA PRO A 36 -8.35 -22.17 -15.87
C PRO A 36 -8.24 -20.66 -16.15
N VAL A 37 -9.36 -19.95 -16.08
CA VAL A 37 -9.42 -18.53 -16.47
C VAL A 37 -9.72 -17.62 -15.28
N ILE A 38 -8.87 -16.61 -15.12
CA ILE A 38 -9.15 -15.44 -14.27
C ILE A 38 -9.45 -14.25 -15.18
N ILE A 39 -10.60 -13.62 -14.95
CA ILE A 39 -10.99 -12.39 -15.66
C ILE A 39 -10.19 -11.23 -15.08
N GLN A 40 -9.39 -10.59 -15.91
CA GLN A 40 -8.55 -9.46 -15.52
C GLN A 40 -9.09 -8.16 -16.13
N PRO A 41 -9.55 -7.21 -15.31
CA PRO A 41 -9.89 -5.86 -15.78
C PRO A 41 -8.67 -5.18 -16.42
N GLY A 42 -8.91 -4.36 -17.46
CA GLY A 42 -7.83 -3.66 -18.19
C GLY A 42 -7.06 -4.52 -19.18
N GLN A 43 -7.36 -5.82 -19.30
CA GLN A 43 -6.83 -6.63 -20.40
C GLN A 43 -7.39 -6.12 -21.72
N ALA A 44 -6.52 -5.90 -22.70
CA ALA A 44 -6.92 -5.41 -24.02
C ALA A 44 -7.99 -6.33 -24.65
N LYS A 45 -9.02 -5.71 -25.23
CA LYS A 45 -10.13 -6.45 -25.85
C LYS A 45 -9.62 -7.37 -26.95
N GLY A 46 -10.14 -8.59 -27.00
CA GLY A 46 -9.72 -9.62 -27.94
C GLY A 46 -8.36 -10.26 -27.63
N THR A 47 -7.84 -10.08 -26.40
CA THR A 47 -6.56 -10.69 -26.00
C THR A 47 -6.70 -11.60 -24.79
N VAL A 48 -5.88 -12.65 -24.76
CA VAL A 48 -5.69 -13.54 -23.60
C VAL A 48 -4.22 -13.66 -23.28
N GLY A 49 -3.89 -13.72 -21.99
CA GLY A 49 -2.52 -13.92 -21.52
C GLY A 49 -2.33 -15.32 -20.96
N LEU A 50 -1.30 -16.01 -21.40
CA LEU A 50 -0.85 -17.29 -20.83
C LEU A 50 0.58 -17.13 -20.32
N SER A 51 0.78 -17.38 -19.02
CA SER A 51 2.09 -17.31 -18.43
C SER A 51 2.88 -18.58 -18.65
N PHE A 52 4.15 -18.45 -19.00
CA PHE A 52 5.09 -19.56 -19.04
C PHE A 52 5.54 -19.99 -17.64
N GLY A 53 6.05 -21.22 -17.53
CA GLY A 53 6.65 -21.72 -16.30
C GLY A 53 5.70 -22.45 -15.37
N TYR A 54 4.50 -22.76 -15.84
CA TYR A 54 3.52 -23.61 -15.16
C TYR A 54 3.41 -24.99 -15.81
N GLY A 55 2.66 -25.89 -15.17
CA GLY A 55 2.45 -27.25 -15.62
C GLY A 55 3.59 -28.19 -15.26
N GLU A 56 3.68 -29.30 -15.94
CA GLU A 56 4.68 -30.33 -15.73
C GLU A 56 6.11 -29.77 -16.00
N ARG A 57 6.96 -29.89 -15.00
CA ARG A 57 8.35 -29.45 -15.07
C ARG A 57 9.28 -30.50 -14.49
N LEU A 58 10.35 -30.77 -15.23
CA LEU A 58 11.38 -31.73 -14.82
C LEU A 58 12.01 -31.28 -13.48
N GLY A 59 12.10 -32.20 -12.53
CA GLY A 59 12.72 -31.98 -11.22
C GLY A 59 11.81 -31.33 -10.19
N LEU A 60 10.50 -31.16 -10.46
CA LEU A 60 9.52 -30.80 -9.45
C LEU A 60 8.66 -32.02 -9.09
N GLU A 61 8.36 -32.15 -7.80
CA GLU A 61 7.37 -33.13 -7.31
C GLU A 61 6.00 -32.88 -7.98
N ASP A 62 5.24 -33.95 -8.22
CA ASP A 62 3.95 -33.86 -8.91
C ASP A 62 2.96 -32.95 -8.16
N GLU A 63 3.00 -32.97 -6.83
CA GLU A 63 2.15 -32.13 -5.96
C GLU A 63 2.48 -30.63 -6.05
N MET A 64 3.69 -30.29 -6.50
CA MET A 64 4.12 -28.91 -6.69
C MET A 64 3.86 -28.39 -8.10
N GLN A 65 3.44 -29.25 -9.01
CA GLN A 65 3.12 -28.86 -10.37
C GLN A 65 1.73 -28.23 -10.43
N THR A 66 1.63 -27.02 -10.96
CA THR A 66 0.36 -26.28 -11.04
C THR A 66 0.17 -25.64 -12.40
N GLY A 67 -1.10 -25.53 -12.83
CA GLY A 67 -1.46 -24.92 -14.09
C GLY A 67 -1.16 -25.80 -15.30
N VAL A 68 -0.89 -25.19 -16.44
CA VAL A 68 -0.61 -25.85 -17.72
C VAL A 68 0.65 -25.34 -18.37
N ASN A 69 1.33 -26.19 -19.09
CA ASN A 69 2.55 -25.83 -19.83
C ASN A 69 2.21 -25.05 -21.11
N ALA A 70 2.25 -23.72 -21.02
CA ALA A 70 1.96 -22.83 -22.15
C ALA A 70 3.00 -22.93 -23.30
N TYR A 71 4.18 -23.51 -23.05
CA TYR A 71 5.17 -23.72 -24.13
C TYR A 71 4.65 -24.61 -25.25
N ALA A 72 3.66 -25.46 -25.00
CA ALA A 72 3.01 -26.25 -26.05
C ALA A 72 2.37 -25.39 -27.16
N LEU A 73 1.97 -24.16 -26.83
CA LEU A 73 1.41 -23.19 -27.78
C LEU A 73 2.47 -22.23 -28.34
N TYR A 74 3.72 -22.28 -27.86
CA TYR A 74 4.79 -21.37 -28.24
C TYR A 74 5.47 -21.85 -29.55
N ALA A 75 4.82 -21.55 -30.68
CA ALA A 75 5.32 -21.94 -31.98
C ALA A 75 6.18 -20.86 -32.62
N ASN A 76 7.28 -21.27 -33.27
CA ASN A 76 8.18 -20.38 -34.04
C ASN A 76 8.72 -19.19 -33.22
N PHE A 77 8.92 -19.37 -31.92
CA PHE A 77 9.43 -18.32 -31.00
C PHE A 77 8.56 -17.05 -30.99
N LYS A 78 7.28 -17.17 -31.33
CA LYS A 78 6.32 -16.05 -31.30
C LYS A 78 5.59 -16.01 -29.95
N ASN A 79 5.77 -14.93 -29.22
CA ASN A 79 5.08 -14.66 -27.94
C ASN A 79 3.68 -14.04 -28.12
N VAL A 80 3.33 -13.60 -29.33
CA VAL A 80 1.99 -13.11 -29.69
C VAL A 80 1.50 -13.90 -30.91
N GLN A 81 0.34 -14.51 -30.78
CA GLN A 81 -0.25 -15.39 -31.79
C GLN A 81 -1.76 -15.25 -31.82
N ASN A 82 -2.37 -15.56 -32.98
CA ASN A 82 -3.81 -15.70 -33.06
C ASN A 82 -4.22 -17.02 -32.41
N VAL A 83 -5.19 -16.96 -31.51
CA VAL A 83 -5.70 -18.11 -30.78
C VAL A 83 -7.22 -18.21 -30.92
N GLU A 84 -7.74 -19.43 -30.88
CA GLU A 84 -9.16 -19.69 -30.69
C GLU A 84 -9.40 -20.01 -29.22
N VAL A 85 -10.41 -19.35 -28.61
CA VAL A 85 -10.80 -19.57 -27.20
C VAL A 85 -12.23 -20.02 -27.14
N LYS A 86 -12.49 -21.15 -26.46
CA LYS A 86 -13.82 -21.69 -26.23
C LYS A 86 -14.02 -22.01 -24.76
N LEU A 87 -15.22 -21.76 -24.23
CA LEU A 87 -15.60 -22.25 -22.91
C LEU A 87 -15.50 -23.78 -22.84
N ASP A 88 -14.88 -24.26 -21.76
CA ASP A 88 -14.76 -25.69 -21.49
C ASP A 88 -15.53 -26.08 -20.22
N SER A 89 -15.72 -27.34 -20.01
CA SER A 89 -16.49 -27.91 -18.89
C SER A 89 -15.69 -27.86 -17.58
N GLY A 90 -16.42 -27.72 -16.46
CA GLY A 90 -15.88 -27.75 -15.11
C GLY A 90 -15.49 -26.34 -14.58
N GLU A 91 -15.17 -26.31 -13.31
CA GLU A 91 -14.72 -25.09 -12.59
C GLU A 91 -13.38 -25.34 -11.94
N HIS A 92 -12.55 -24.31 -11.92
CA HIS A 92 -11.28 -24.32 -11.21
C HIS A 92 -11.40 -23.52 -9.92
N GLU A 93 -10.90 -24.09 -8.85
CA GLU A 93 -10.81 -23.43 -7.55
C GLU A 93 -9.53 -22.60 -7.47
N PHE A 94 -9.62 -21.27 -7.53
CA PHE A 94 -8.52 -20.36 -7.28
C PHE A 94 -8.44 -19.99 -5.80
N ALA A 95 -7.23 -19.64 -5.35
CA ALA A 95 -6.98 -19.03 -4.07
C ALA A 95 -6.52 -17.59 -4.28
N CYS A 96 -7.20 -16.63 -3.65
CA CYS A 96 -6.93 -15.21 -3.80
C CYS A 96 -6.75 -14.57 -2.42
N VAL A 97 -5.63 -13.87 -2.20
CA VAL A 97 -5.40 -13.12 -0.96
C VAL A 97 -6.28 -11.88 -0.89
N GLN A 98 -6.60 -11.30 -2.06
CA GLN A 98 -7.45 -10.12 -2.21
C GLN A 98 -8.58 -10.41 -3.19
N LEU A 99 -9.83 -10.26 -2.76
CA LEU A 99 -11.02 -10.39 -3.62
C LEU A 99 -11.64 -9.03 -3.96
N HIS A 100 -11.64 -8.09 -3.01
CA HIS A 100 -12.02 -6.69 -3.26
C HIS A 100 -10.86 -5.95 -3.90
N ASN A 101 -11.06 -5.49 -5.11
CA ASN A 101 -10.00 -4.90 -5.92
C ASN A 101 -10.35 -3.51 -6.49
N THR A 102 -11.35 -2.84 -5.93
CA THR A 102 -11.70 -1.45 -6.23
C THR A 102 -11.63 -0.60 -4.96
N LEU A 103 -11.31 0.68 -5.10
CA LEU A 103 -11.25 1.60 -3.95
C LEU A 103 -12.64 2.14 -3.57
N MET A 104 -13.62 2.08 -4.48
CA MET A 104 -14.98 2.59 -4.26
C MET A 104 -14.97 4.07 -3.81
N GLY A 105 -14.16 4.90 -4.45
CA GLY A 105 -13.98 6.31 -4.11
C GLY A 105 -13.31 6.59 -2.76
N ARG A 106 -12.57 5.63 -2.19
CA ARG A 106 -11.77 5.82 -0.98
C ARG A 106 -10.34 6.18 -1.32
N GLY A 107 -10.15 7.36 -1.92
CA GLY A 107 -8.87 7.87 -2.40
C GLY A 107 -7.78 7.98 -1.32
N ASP A 108 -8.15 8.06 -0.02
CA ASP A 108 -7.20 8.15 1.08
C ASP A 108 -6.38 6.87 1.31
N ILE A 109 -6.84 5.72 0.80
CA ILE A 109 -6.11 4.45 0.90
C ILE A 109 -4.88 4.46 -0.03
N VAL A 110 -5.05 4.95 -1.26
CA VAL A 110 -3.99 5.15 -2.25
C VAL A 110 -4.17 6.55 -2.81
N LYS A 111 -3.30 7.47 -2.39
CA LYS A 111 -3.30 8.83 -2.92
C LYS A 111 -2.59 8.87 -4.26
N GLU A 112 -3.19 9.53 -5.24
CA GLU A 112 -2.61 9.72 -6.55
C GLU A 112 -2.97 11.08 -7.15
N THR A 113 -2.20 11.49 -8.16
CA THR A 113 -2.39 12.75 -8.87
C THR A 113 -1.83 12.63 -10.29
N THR A 114 -2.14 13.56 -11.16
CA THR A 114 -1.51 13.68 -12.47
C THR A 114 -0.22 14.48 -12.40
N LEU A 115 0.67 14.29 -13.37
CA LEU A 115 1.94 15.03 -13.46
C LEU A 115 1.70 16.53 -13.59
N GLU A 116 0.65 16.93 -14.30
CA GLU A 116 0.28 18.32 -14.48
C GLU A 116 -0.13 18.97 -13.15
N VAL A 117 -1.05 18.35 -12.40
CA VAL A 117 -1.48 18.82 -11.08
C VAL A 117 -0.31 18.88 -10.10
N PHE A 118 0.55 17.84 -10.10
CA PHE A 118 1.75 17.80 -9.27
C PHE A 118 2.70 18.98 -9.52
N ASN A 119 2.85 19.40 -10.78
CA ASN A 119 3.74 20.50 -11.17
C ASN A 119 3.11 21.90 -11.00
N THR A 120 1.79 22.01 -11.06
CA THR A 120 1.09 23.31 -11.13
C THR A 120 0.33 23.68 -9.86
N LYS A 121 -0.03 22.71 -9.01
CA LYS A 121 -0.80 22.94 -7.80
C LYS A 121 0.01 22.67 -6.54
N ASP A 122 -0.37 23.33 -5.45
CA ASP A 122 0.22 23.10 -4.14
C ASP A 122 -0.09 21.70 -3.60
N LYS A 123 0.79 21.20 -2.72
CA LYS A 123 0.64 19.89 -2.07
C LYS A 123 -0.77 19.66 -1.48
N ALA A 124 -1.39 20.70 -0.93
CA ALA A 124 -2.71 20.62 -0.34
C ALA A 124 -3.84 20.18 -1.30
N HIS A 125 -3.63 20.26 -2.62
CA HIS A 125 -4.63 19.81 -3.61
C HIS A 125 -4.56 18.31 -3.91
N TRP A 126 -3.40 17.69 -3.77
CA TRP A 126 -3.18 16.31 -4.19
C TRP A 126 -2.61 15.39 -3.10
N ASN A 127 -2.24 15.94 -1.95
CA ASN A 127 -1.81 15.19 -0.78
C ASN A 127 -2.33 15.90 0.48
N LEU A 128 -3.66 16.00 0.57
CA LEU A 128 -4.33 16.65 1.69
C LEU A 128 -4.10 15.86 2.98
N MET A 129 -3.73 16.57 4.05
CA MET A 129 -3.69 16.04 5.41
C MET A 129 -5.11 16.09 6.00
N PRO A 130 -5.65 14.97 6.50
CA PRO A 130 -6.94 14.98 7.18
C PRO A 130 -6.96 15.92 8.38
N GLN A 131 -8.06 16.63 8.57
CA GLN A 131 -8.27 17.57 9.66
C GLN A 131 -9.19 16.99 10.74
N VAL A 132 -8.97 17.36 11.97
CA VAL A 132 -9.81 17.02 13.13
C VAL A 132 -10.22 18.31 13.85
N SER A 133 -11.52 18.47 14.08
CA SER A 133 -12.03 19.61 14.85
C SER A 133 -11.99 19.34 16.35
N LYS A 134 -11.34 20.22 17.11
CA LYS A 134 -11.35 20.24 18.57
C LYS A 134 -11.74 21.64 19.06
N ASN A 135 -12.86 21.74 19.76
CA ASN A 135 -13.40 23.03 20.23
C ASN A 135 -13.63 24.05 19.09
N HIS A 136 -14.11 23.60 17.94
CA HIS A 136 -14.33 24.40 16.73
C HIS A 136 -13.05 24.98 16.08
N ILE A 137 -11.88 24.45 16.43
CA ILE A 137 -10.61 24.73 15.78
C ILE A 137 -10.17 23.47 15.04
N GLU A 138 -9.77 23.63 13.78
CA GLU A 138 -9.27 22.52 12.97
C GLU A 138 -7.77 22.34 13.17
N PHE A 139 -7.36 21.11 13.34
CA PHE A 139 -5.98 20.68 13.50
C PHE A 139 -5.68 19.55 12.53
N ASP A 140 -4.46 19.45 12.07
CA ASP A 140 -4.00 18.25 11.39
C ASP A 140 -4.13 17.04 12.31
N VAL A 141 -4.61 15.91 11.78
CA VAL A 141 -4.80 14.66 12.55
C VAL A 141 -3.51 14.17 13.22
N THR A 142 -2.36 14.58 12.69
CA THR A 142 -1.02 14.27 13.24
C THR A 142 -0.56 15.24 14.33
N SER A 143 -1.32 16.32 14.58
CA SER A 143 -0.96 17.32 15.59
C SER A 143 -0.99 16.73 17.00
N PRO A 144 0.02 17.03 17.85
CA PRO A 144 0.01 16.64 19.27
C PRO A 144 -1.20 17.18 20.05
N GLU A 145 -1.79 18.30 19.59
CA GLU A 145 -2.95 18.94 20.24
C GLU A 145 -4.21 18.07 20.24
N VAL A 146 -4.33 17.14 19.28
CA VAL A 146 -5.48 16.24 19.16
C VAL A 146 -5.15 14.81 19.57
N ASP A 147 -3.95 14.53 20.02
CA ASP A 147 -3.57 13.23 20.53
C ASP A 147 -4.33 12.88 21.82
N MET A 148 -4.83 11.67 21.86
CA MET A 148 -5.44 11.07 23.06
C MET A 148 -4.40 10.38 23.96
N TRP A 149 -3.18 10.23 23.47
CA TRP A 149 -2.09 9.50 24.13
C TRP A 149 -0.93 10.45 24.38
N GLN A 150 -0.27 10.25 25.51
CA GLN A 150 1.01 10.89 25.73
C GLN A 150 2.08 10.19 24.89
N GLU A 151 2.72 10.92 24.00
CA GLU A 151 3.76 10.35 23.16
C GLU A 151 5.03 10.04 23.95
N PHE A 152 5.69 8.96 23.58
CA PHE A 152 7.07 8.71 24.00
C PHE A 152 8.01 9.60 23.19
N ASP A 153 9.05 10.10 23.82
CA ASP A 153 10.13 10.76 23.11
C ASP A 153 10.86 9.73 22.22
N ARG A 154 10.66 9.84 20.92
CA ARG A 154 11.23 8.96 19.89
C ARG A 154 12.49 9.51 19.27
N SER A 155 12.93 10.72 19.67
CA SER A 155 14.17 11.32 19.21
C SER A 155 15.41 10.67 19.84
N ILE A 156 15.22 9.87 20.89
CA ILE A 156 16.32 9.23 21.63
C ILE A 156 16.64 7.86 21.04
N GLY A 157 17.83 7.71 20.48
CA GLY A 157 18.31 6.48 19.87
C GLY A 157 17.80 6.30 18.45
N HIS A 158 17.61 5.06 18.01
CA HIS A 158 17.15 4.77 16.66
C HIS A 158 15.62 4.76 16.57
N HIS A 159 15.08 5.16 15.43
CA HIS A 159 13.66 5.07 15.11
C HIS A 159 13.50 4.57 13.66
N PHE A 160 13.36 3.25 13.50
CA PHE A 160 13.31 2.63 12.18
C PHE A 160 11.97 2.84 11.48
N ASN A 161 12.04 3.33 10.26
CA ASN A 161 10.91 3.58 9.37
C ASN A 161 11.16 2.94 8.00
N LEU A 162 10.09 2.85 7.20
CA LEU A 162 10.12 2.32 5.85
C LEU A 162 9.29 3.23 4.94
N SER A 163 9.74 3.44 3.71
CA SER A 163 9.01 4.19 2.68
C SER A 163 8.80 3.32 1.44
N ILE A 164 7.65 3.49 0.79
CA ILE A 164 7.27 2.76 -0.42
C ILE A 164 6.84 3.76 -1.49
N ASP A 165 7.58 3.82 -2.59
CA ASP A 165 7.21 4.63 -3.75
C ASP A 165 6.24 3.87 -4.66
N LEU A 166 4.99 4.34 -4.73
CA LEU A 166 3.95 3.72 -5.55
C LEU A 166 4.14 3.95 -7.06
N ASN A 167 4.99 4.91 -7.47
CA ASN A 167 5.39 5.05 -8.87
C ASN A 167 6.35 3.95 -9.29
N SER A 168 7.35 3.69 -8.45
CA SER A 168 8.39 2.70 -8.74
C SER A 168 7.90 1.27 -8.53
N CYS A 169 6.86 1.05 -7.72
CA CYS A 169 6.33 -0.28 -7.45
C CYS A 169 5.62 -0.87 -8.67
N THR A 170 6.14 -1.98 -9.21
CA THR A 170 5.56 -2.71 -10.34
C THR A 170 4.65 -3.87 -9.94
N GLY A 171 4.49 -4.14 -8.63
CA GLY A 171 3.69 -5.26 -8.13
C GLY A 171 4.30 -6.64 -8.40
N CYS A 172 5.61 -6.76 -8.64
CA CYS A 172 6.28 -7.99 -9.07
C CYS A 172 6.30 -9.13 -8.03
N GLY A 173 6.04 -8.83 -6.74
CA GLY A 173 5.96 -9.84 -5.68
C GLY A 173 7.29 -10.31 -5.10
N ALA A 174 8.45 -9.85 -5.59
CA ALA A 174 9.78 -10.25 -5.08
C ALA A 174 9.90 -10.02 -3.57
N CYS A 175 9.41 -8.88 -3.08
CA CYS A 175 9.39 -8.55 -1.64
C CYS A 175 8.56 -9.52 -0.80
N VAL A 176 7.48 -10.10 -1.35
CA VAL A 176 6.66 -11.11 -0.67
C VAL A 176 7.45 -12.39 -0.50
N VAL A 177 8.08 -12.87 -1.57
CA VAL A 177 8.92 -14.09 -1.56
C VAL A 177 10.09 -13.94 -0.58
N ALA A 178 10.82 -12.81 -0.64
CA ALA A 178 11.93 -12.53 0.25
C ALA A 178 11.50 -12.46 1.72
N CYS A 179 10.32 -11.89 2.01
CA CYS A 179 9.76 -11.86 3.36
C CYS A 179 9.50 -13.27 3.89
N HIS A 180 8.94 -14.16 3.06
CA HIS A 180 8.70 -15.55 3.42
C HIS A 180 9.99 -16.29 3.73
N ALA A 181 11.00 -16.18 2.87
CA ALA A 181 12.28 -16.84 3.03
C ALA A 181 13.05 -16.35 4.27
N GLU A 182 13.16 -15.03 4.44
CA GLU A 182 13.90 -14.41 5.53
C GLU A 182 13.29 -14.68 6.91
N ASN A 183 11.96 -14.61 7.00
CA ASN A 183 11.25 -14.60 8.28
C ASN A 183 10.59 -15.94 8.63
N ASN A 184 10.92 -17.01 7.94
CA ASN A 184 10.31 -18.33 8.12
C ASN A 184 8.77 -18.27 8.09
N VAL A 185 8.21 -17.46 7.18
CA VAL A 185 6.76 -17.34 7.08
C VAL A 185 6.21 -18.60 6.43
N PRO A 186 5.24 -19.30 7.05
CA PRO A 186 4.76 -20.57 6.52
C PRO A 186 4.08 -20.39 5.16
N VAL A 187 4.38 -21.27 4.21
CA VAL A 187 3.64 -21.42 2.95
C VAL A 187 2.52 -22.42 3.21
N VAL A 188 1.27 -21.96 3.20
CA VAL A 188 0.13 -22.75 3.71
C VAL A 188 -0.64 -23.50 2.62
N GLY A 189 -0.32 -23.23 1.36
CA GLY A 189 -0.99 -23.89 0.24
C GLY A 189 -2.38 -23.32 -0.08
N LYS A 190 -2.89 -23.73 -1.23
CA LYS A 190 -4.12 -23.25 -1.85
C LYS A 190 -5.36 -23.44 -0.97
N SER A 191 -5.52 -24.62 -0.37
CA SER A 191 -6.69 -24.95 0.43
C SER A 191 -6.86 -24.07 1.68
N GLU A 192 -5.76 -23.68 2.31
CA GLU A 192 -5.79 -22.82 3.49
C GLU A 192 -6.03 -21.36 3.11
N VAL A 193 -5.46 -20.87 2.02
CA VAL A 193 -5.75 -19.52 1.50
C VAL A 193 -7.24 -19.38 1.14
N ARG A 194 -7.85 -20.40 0.52
CA ARG A 194 -9.29 -20.41 0.23
C ARG A 194 -10.17 -20.36 1.48
N LYS A 195 -9.66 -20.72 2.65
CA LYS A 195 -10.32 -20.61 3.95
C LYS A 195 -9.97 -19.34 4.71
N SER A 196 -9.38 -18.34 4.05
CA SER A 196 -8.88 -17.07 4.67
C SER A 196 -7.81 -17.32 5.74
N ARG A 197 -6.96 -18.32 5.55
CA ARG A 197 -5.89 -18.68 6.46
C ARG A 197 -4.50 -18.47 5.87
N ASP A 198 -4.38 -17.51 4.97
CA ASP A 198 -3.09 -17.08 4.42
C ASP A 198 -2.16 -16.54 5.52
N MET A 199 -0.86 -16.76 5.33
CA MET A 199 0.17 -16.37 6.31
C MET A 199 1.11 -15.29 5.78
N HIS A 200 0.78 -14.63 4.70
CA HIS A 200 1.60 -13.54 4.15
C HIS A 200 1.72 -12.38 5.14
N TRP A 201 2.94 -12.08 5.60
CA TRP A 201 3.23 -10.91 6.44
C TRP A 201 3.23 -9.61 5.63
N LEU A 202 3.60 -9.73 4.36
CA LEU A 202 3.53 -8.69 3.35
C LEU A 202 2.69 -9.21 2.19
N ARG A 203 1.72 -8.43 1.76
CA ARG A 203 0.92 -8.68 0.57
C ARG A 203 0.99 -7.48 -0.36
N ILE A 204 0.67 -7.67 -1.62
CA ILE A 204 0.50 -6.56 -2.57
C ILE A 204 -0.97 -6.50 -2.92
N ASP A 205 -1.62 -5.43 -2.48
CA ASP A 205 -2.99 -5.13 -2.88
C ASP A 205 -2.96 -4.45 -4.25
N ARG A 206 -3.86 -4.88 -5.13
CA ARG A 206 -4.01 -4.34 -6.47
C ARG A 206 -5.40 -3.75 -6.59
N TYR A 207 -5.46 -2.45 -6.89
CA TYR A 207 -6.72 -1.74 -7.03
C TYR A 207 -6.95 -1.31 -8.47
N TYR A 208 -8.19 -1.40 -8.90
CA TYR A 208 -8.70 -0.93 -10.17
C TYR A 208 -9.66 0.23 -9.93
N SER A 209 -9.72 1.19 -10.82
CA SER A 209 -10.78 2.19 -10.83
C SER A 209 -12.09 1.59 -11.33
N SER A 210 -13.21 2.05 -10.78
CA SER A 210 -14.58 1.69 -11.21
C SER A 210 -15.02 2.58 -12.37
N ALA A 211 -14.59 3.84 -12.36
CA ALA A 211 -14.63 4.76 -13.50
C ALA A 211 -13.36 4.62 -14.36
N THR A 212 -13.19 5.45 -15.37
CA THR A 212 -11.99 5.48 -16.21
C THR A 212 -10.74 5.80 -15.38
N THR A 213 -10.89 6.66 -14.36
CA THR A 213 -9.82 7.10 -13.45
C THR A 213 -10.25 6.94 -11.99
N PHE A 214 -9.30 6.93 -11.06
CA PHE A 214 -9.61 6.96 -9.62
C PHE A 214 -10.19 8.31 -9.18
N GLU A 215 -9.85 9.39 -9.86
CA GLU A 215 -10.49 10.69 -9.65
C GLU A 215 -11.98 10.62 -9.97
N GLY A 216 -12.34 9.98 -11.09
CA GLY A 216 -13.73 9.71 -11.43
C GLY A 216 -14.47 8.85 -10.39
N ASP A 217 -13.78 7.93 -9.71
CA ASP A 217 -14.36 7.17 -8.60
C ASP A 217 -14.66 8.08 -7.40
N ASN A 218 -13.75 8.99 -7.06
CA ASN A 218 -13.95 9.96 -5.97
C ASN A 218 -15.14 10.87 -6.26
N GLN A 219 -15.24 11.40 -7.48
CA GLN A 219 -16.36 12.22 -7.91
C GLN A 219 -17.69 11.44 -7.83
N THR A 220 -17.72 10.22 -8.34
CA THR A 220 -18.90 9.34 -8.25
C THR A 220 -19.34 9.12 -6.81
N LYS A 221 -18.39 8.92 -5.88
CA LYS A 221 -18.69 8.77 -4.47
C LYS A 221 -19.29 10.04 -3.86
N GLU A 222 -18.76 11.20 -4.20
CA GLU A 222 -19.28 12.50 -3.74
C GLU A 222 -20.71 12.72 -4.24
N ASP A 223 -20.97 12.42 -5.50
CA ASP A 223 -22.30 12.53 -6.11
C ASP A 223 -23.34 11.60 -5.45
N ILE A 224 -22.91 10.43 -4.96
CA ILE A 224 -23.79 9.43 -4.32
C ILE A 224 -23.99 9.69 -2.82
N SER A 225 -23.12 10.46 -2.17
CA SER A 225 -23.09 10.62 -0.70
C SER A 225 -24.29 11.35 -0.11
N GLY A 226 -25.27 11.70 -0.91
CA GLY A 226 -26.54 12.34 -0.50
C GLY A 226 -27.54 11.41 0.16
N ILE A 227 -28.40 11.98 1.03
CA ILE A 227 -29.56 11.27 1.63
C ILE A 227 -30.59 11.00 0.53
N GLY A 228 -30.75 9.77 0.11
CA GLY A 228 -31.76 9.36 -0.89
C GLY A 228 -31.21 8.50 -2.02
N ASP A 229 -29.90 8.37 -2.14
CA ASP A 229 -29.30 7.49 -3.13
C ASP A 229 -29.34 6.02 -2.71
N SER A 230 -29.51 5.16 -3.70
CA SER A 230 -29.68 3.74 -3.42
C SER A 230 -28.33 3.06 -3.11
N LEU A 231 -28.34 2.10 -2.20
CA LEU A 231 -27.20 1.22 -1.92
C LEU A 231 -26.70 0.46 -3.17
N ASN A 232 -27.53 0.37 -4.21
CA ASN A 232 -27.17 -0.28 -5.48
C ASN A 232 -26.03 0.44 -6.20
N THR A 233 -25.93 1.77 -6.10
CA THR A 233 -24.89 2.56 -6.74
C THR A 233 -23.51 2.26 -6.17
N PHE A 234 -23.40 2.09 -4.85
CA PHE A 234 -22.15 1.62 -4.24
C PHE A 234 -21.75 0.22 -4.72
N GLY A 235 -22.73 -0.67 -4.94
CA GLY A 235 -22.48 -2.00 -5.51
C GLY A 235 -21.94 -1.96 -6.96
N GLU A 236 -22.25 -0.92 -7.71
CA GLU A 236 -21.68 -0.71 -9.05
C GLU A 236 -20.20 -0.31 -8.98
N MET A 237 -19.81 0.46 -7.96
CA MET A 237 -18.41 0.83 -7.73
C MET A 237 -17.51 -0.34 -7.28
N GLU A 238 -18.07 -1.49 -6.95
CA GLU A 238 -17.29 -2.72 -6.73
C GLU A 238 -16.75 -3.32 -8.03
N LYS A 239 -17.31 -2.92 -9.18
CA LYS A 239 -16.92 -3.42 -10.50
C LYS A 239 -15.84 -2.51 -11.09
N ALA A 240 -14.75 -3.10 -11.53
CA ALA A 240 -13.75 -2.36 -12.27
C ALA A 240 -14.27 -1.92 -13.65
N ALA A 241 -13.84 -0.76 -14.11
CA ALA A 241 -14.09 -0.29 -15.46
C ALA A 241 -13.56 -1.26 -16.53
N SER A 242 -13.99 -1.09 -17.76
CA SER A 242 -13.49 -1.91 -18.89
C SER A 242 -12.02 -1.60 -19.22
N ASN A 243 -11.58 -0.37 -18.99
CA ASN A 243 -10.19 0.08 -19.09
C ASN A 243 -9.84 0.90 -17.84
N PRO A 244 -9.62 0.25 -16.69
CA PRO A 244 -9.42 0.92 -15.43
C PRO A 244 -7.97 1.41 -15.28
N GLN A 245 -7.77 2.44 -14.49
CA GLN A 245 -6.47 2.68 -13.88
C GLN A 245 -6.14 1.57 -12.88
N VAL A 246 -4.86 1.31 -12.66
CA VAL A 246 -4.37 0.27 -11.76
C VAL A 246 -3.33 0.86 -10.80
N ALA A 247 -3.46 0.53 -9.52
CA ALA A 247 -2.46 0.84 -8.50
C ALA A 247 -2.06 -0.42 -7.73
N PHE A 248 -0.76 -0.56 -7.45
CA PHE A 248 -0.22 -1.60 -6.58
C PHE A 248 0.19 -0.98 -5.25
N GLN A 249 -0.24 -1.58 -4.16
CA GLN A 249 0.11 -1.13 -2.82
C GLN A 249 0.64 -2.32 -2.00
N PRO A 250 1.97 -2.40 -1.76
CA PRO A 250 2.51 -3.32 -0.77
C PRO A 250 2.03 -2.95 0.62
N VAL A 251 1.46 -3.91 1.35
CA VAL A 251 0.89 -3.71 2.69
C VAL A 251 1.45 -4.73 3.66
N MET A 252 2.04 -4.23 4.74
CA MET A 252 2.57 -5.00 5.87
C MET A 252 2.18 -4.35 7.19
N CYS A 253 2.65 -4.91 8.33
CA CYS A 253 2.46 -4.23 9.61
C CYS A 253 3.03 -2.81 9.54
N GLN A 254 2.22 -1.83 9.83
CA GLN A 254 2.59 -0.41 9.75
C GLN A 254 3.41 0.06 10.96
N HIS A 255 3.67 -0.83 11.93
CA HIS A 255 4.42 -0.51 13.15
C HIS A 255 3.94 0.78 13.82
N CYS A 256 2.61 0.92 13.92
CA CYS A 256 1.94 2.11 14.42
C CYS A 256 2.45 2.53 15.78
N ASN A 257 2.70 3.82 15.96
CA ASN A 257 3.14 4.39 17.24
C ASN A 257 2.00 4.42 18.26
N HIS A 258 0.75 4.58 17.80
CA HIS A 258 -0.47 4.42 18.60
C HIS A 258 -1.19 3.14 18.14
N ALA A 259 -0.63 1.99 18.45
CA ALA A 259 -1.04 0.71 17.88
C ALA A 259 -2.33 0.17 18.49
N PRO A 260 -3.45 0.13 17.77
CA PRO A 260 -4.72 -0.37 18.30
C PRO A 260 -4.69 -1.87 18.59
N CYS A 261 -3.71 -2.59 18.09
CA CYS A 261 -3.50 -4.00 18.40
C CYS A 261 -2.83 -4.25 19.76
N GLU A 262 -2.17 -3.25 20.34
CA GLU A 262 -1.53 -3.35 21.65
C GLU A 262 -2.56 -3.23 22.77
N THR A 263 -3.47 -2.27 22.67
CA THR A 263 -4.48 -1.98 23.68
C THR A 263 -5.46 -3.12 23.92
N VAL A 264 -5.69 -3.96 22.92
CA VAL A 264 -6.63 -5.10 23.00
C VAL A 264 -5.97 -6.43 23.32
N CYS A 265 -4.65 -6.47 23.52
CA CYS A 265 -3.96 -7.71 23.86
C CYS A 265 -4.04 -7.97 25.38
N PRO A 266 -4.74 -9.03 25.83
CA PRO A 266 -4.96 -9.26 27.25
C PRO A 266 -3.67 -9.68 28.01
N VAL A 267 -2.66 -10.11 27.30
CA VAL A 267 -1.39 -10.60 27.86
C VAL A 267 -0.18 -9.74 27.45
N ALA A 268 -0.40 -8.58 26.87
CA ALA A 268 0.66 -7.70 26.37
C ALA A 268 1.71 -8.43 25.51
N ALA A 269 1.26 -9.40 24.68
CA ALA A 269 2.10 -10.09 23.73
C ALA A 269 2.50 -9.18 22.55
N THR A 270 1.72 -8.14 22.29
CA THR A 270 2.02 -7.09 21.32
C THR A 270 2.45 -5.85 22.09
N SER A 271 3.65 -5.37 21.82
CA SER A 271 4.24 -4.22 22.52
C SER A 271 5.08 -3.37 21.59
N HIS A 272 5.14 -2.07 21.85
CA HIS A 272 5.93 -1.14 21.06
C HIS A 272 7.35 -1.02 21.62
N GLY A 273 8.34 -1.18 20.73
CA GLY A 273 9.75 -0.97 21.07
C GLY A 273 10.13 0.51 20.95
N ARG A 274 11.16 0.93 21.70
CA ARG A 274 11.68 2.30 21.65
C ARG A 274 12.20 2.71 20.26
N GLN A 275 12.49 1.73 19.41
CA GLN A 275 13.07 1.95 18.08
C GLN A 275 12.03 1.92 16.94
N GLY A 276 10.77 2.13 17.26
CA GLY A 276 9.69 2.22 16.29
C GLY A 276 9.05 0.88 15.88
N GLN A 277 9.59 -0.26 16.36
CA GLN A 277 9.01 -1.55 16.01
C GLN A 277 7.86 -1.92 16.96
N ASN A 278 6.75 -2.33 16.41
CA ASN A 278 5.74 -3.08 17.12
C ASN A 278 6.18 -4.55 17.20
N HIS A 279 6.52 -5.04 18.38
CA HIS A 279 7.02 -6.40 18.62
C HIS A 279 5.88 -7.37 18.87
N MET A 280 6.19 -8.67 18.68
CA MET A 280 5.32 -9.77 19.02
C MET A 280 6.07 -10.77 19.90
N ALA A 281 5.67 -10.87 21.18
CA ALA A 281 6.20 -11.86 22.08
C ALA A 281 5.41 -13.18 21.91
N TYR A 282 5.90 -14.07 21.06
CA TYR A 282 5.21 -15.30 20.68
C TYR A 282 4.88 -16.21 21.86
N ASN A 283 5.75 -16.30 22.86
CA ASN A 283 5.56 -17.11 24.06
C ASN A 283 4.49 -16.56 25.03
N ARG A 284 4.08 -15.31 24.88
CA ARG A 284 2.97 -14.71 25.63
C ARG A 284 1.64 -14.83 24.91
N CYS A 285 1.65 -15.02 23.59
CA CYS A 285 0.44 -14.98 22.80
C CYS A 285 -0.46 -16.19 23.10
N VAL A 286 -1.69 -15.92 23.54
CA VAL A 286 -2.72 -16.94 23.81
C VAL A 286 -3.73 -17.08 22.66
N GLY A 287 -3.54 -16.36 21.54
CA GLY A 287 -4.31 -16.55 20.32
C GLY A 287 -5.75 -16.03 20.35
N THR A 288 -6.06 -15.00 21.13
CA THR A 288 -7.41 -14.39 21.15
C THR A 288 -7.82 -13.77 19.80
N ARG A 289 -6.85 -13.43 18.93
CA ARG A 289 -7.01 -12.82 17.61
C ARG A 289 -7.69 -11.44 17.61
N TYR A 290 -8.01 -10.87 18.76
CA TYR A 290 -8.59 -9.54 18.82
C TYR A 290 -7.67 -8.48 18.18
N CYS A 291 -6.36 -8.61 18.33
CA CYS A 291 -5.39 -7.73 17.68
C CYS A 291 -5.46 -7.77 16.13
N ALA A 292 -5.89 -8.88 15.53
CA ALA A 292 -6.13 -8.97 14.09
C ALA A 292 -7.41 -8.23 13.69
N ASN A 293 -8.49 -8.38 14.47
CA ASN A 293 -9.75 -7.70 14.23
C ASN A 293 -9.60 -6.18 14.37
N ASN A 294 -8.79 -5.74 15.35
CA ASN A 294 -8.59 -4.32 15.64
C ASN A 294 -7.53 -3.66 14.75
N CYS A 295 -6.79 -4.42 13.94
CA CYS A 295 -5.82 -3.87 13.00
C CYS A 295 -6.55 -3.27 11.79
N PRO A 296 -6.44 -1.95 11.53
CA PRO A 296 -7.10 -1.33 10.38
C PRO A 296 -6.54 -1.83 9.05
N TYR A 297 -5.25 -2.18 9.01
CA TYR A 297 -4.55 -2.67 7.82
C TYR A 297 -4.73 -4.16 7.54
N LYS A 298 -5.34 -4.92 8.48
CA LYS A 298 -5.59 -6.37 8.38
C LYS A 298 -4.33 -7.18 8.00
N VAL A 299 -3.24 -6.92 8.69
CA VAL A 299 -1.90 -7.49 8.41
C VAL A 299 -1.39 -8.44 9.48
N ARG A 300 -2.24 -8.87 10.40
CA ARG A 300 -1.90 -9.82 11.44
C ARG A 300 -2.46 -11.19 11.09
N ARG A 301 -1.59 -12.22 11.14
CA ARG A 301 -1.89 -13.58 10.71
C ARG A 301 -1.95 -14.51 11.91
N PHE A 302 -2.94 -15.40 11.91
CA PHE A 302 -3.06 -16.41 12.95
C PHE A 302 -2.47 -17.73 12.47
N ASN A 303 -1.57 -18.31 13.26
CA ASN A 303 -0.97 -19.58 12.96
C ASN A 303 -1.90 -20.73 13.39
N TRP A 304 -2.59 -21.33 12.42
CA TRP A 304 -3.60 -22.36 12.65
C TRP A 304 -3.02 -23.75 12.92
N PHE A 305 -1.82 -24.02 12.43
CA PHE A 305 -1.19 -25.31 12.49
C PHE A 305 0.25 -25.21 12.97
N ASN A 306 0.75 -26.30 13.55
CA ASN A 306 2.17 -26.42 13.83
C ASN A 306 2.90 -26.85 12.54
N TYR A 307 3.04 -25.92 11.60
CA TYR A 307 3.55 -26.17 10.25
C TYR A 307 4.84 -27.00 10.20
N PRO A 308 5.85 -26.81 11.11
CA PRO A 308 7.10 -27.55 11.05
C PRO A 308 6.97 -29.03 11.40
N SER A 309 5.92 -29.47 12.06
CA SER A 309 5.77 -30.86 12.56
C SER A 309 4.42 -31.51 12.26
N TYR A 310 3.55 -30.84 11.50
CA TYR A 310 2.24 -31.37 11.16
C TYR A 310 2.34 -32.22 9.90
N ARG A 311 2.30 -33.56 10.03
CA ARG A 311 2.53 -34.50 8.93
C ARG A 311 1.60 -34.31 7.73
N LYS A 312 0.32 -34.03 7.95
CA LYS A 312 -0.63 -33.78 6.87
C LYS A 312 -0.33 -32.51 6.07
N PHE A 313 0.55 -31.66 6.58
CA PHE A 313 0.95 -30.45 5.89
C PHE A 313 1.94 -30.75 4.75
N THR A 314 2.75 -31.80 4.89
CA THR A 314 3.63 -32.27 3.81
C THR A 314 2.87 -32.84 2.64
N GLU A 315 1.66 -33.39 2.85
CA GLU A 315 0.76 -33.85 1.78
C GLU A 315 0.14 -32.65 1.01
N VAL A 316 0.00 -31.49 1.67
CA VAL A 316 -0.59 -30.28 1.08
C VAL A 316 0.49 -29.32 0.57
N ASN A 317 1.65 -29.33 1.20
CA ASN A 317 2.79 -28.49 0.88
C ASN A 317 4.10 -29.28 1.11
N PRO A 318 4.59 -30.00 0.08
CA PRO A 318 5.78 -30.83 0.15
C PRO A 318 7.03 -30.06 0.61
N ALA A 319 7.10 -28.73 0.33
CA ALA A 319 8.18 -27.85 0.80
C ALA A 319 8.26 -27.74 2.34
N GLN A 320 7.33 -28.30 3.09
CA GLN A 320 7.36 -28.37 4.56
C GLN A 320 7.80 -29.76 5.08
N ASP A 321 8.38 -30.58 4.26
CA ASP A 321 9.00 -31.85 4.61
C ASP A 321 10.34 -31.64 5.41
N ASP A 322 11.07 -32.72 5.64
CA ASP A 322 12.35 -32.65 6.37
C ASP A 322 13.43 -31.86 5.61
N LEU A 323 13.44 -31.91 4.28
CA LEU A 323 14.36 -31.13 3.45
C LEU A 323 13.95 -29.65 3.42
N GLY A 324 12.67 -29.37 3.29
CA GLY A 324 12.15 -27.99 3.33
C GLY A 324 12.43 -27.28 4.67
N ARG A 325 12.54 -28.02 5.78
CA ARG A 325 12.95 -27.46 7.06
C ARG A 325 14.41 -27.04 7.10
N MET A 326 15.25 -27.64 6.29
CA MET A 326 16.68 -27.30 6.25
C MET A 326 16.96 -25.93 5.65
N VAL A 327 16.02 -25.35 4.91
CA VAL A 327 16.14 -23.98 4.34
C VAL A 327 15.63 -22.89 5.27
N LEU A 328 15.13 -23.24 6.45
CA LEU A 328 14.65 -22.25 7.42
C LEU A 328 15.84 -21.43 7.95
N ASN A 329 15.58 -20.10 8.08
CA ASN A 329 16.56 -19.17 8.63
C ASN A 329 16.77 -19.46 10.13
N PRO A 330 17.99 -19.84 10.56
CA PRO A 330 18.26 -20.18 11.96
C PRO A 330 18.19 -18.98 12.91
N ASP A 331 18.31 -17.76 12.40
CA ASP A 331 18.25 -16.53 13.20
C ASP A 331 16.82 -16.10 13.53
N VAL A 332 15.82 -16.77 12.94
CA VAL A 332 14.41 -16.43 13.10
C VAL A 332 13.66 -17.61 13.73
N VAL A 333 12.99 -17.33 14.83
CA VAL A 333 12.16 -18.32 15.53
C VAL A 333 11.05 -18.84 14.60
N VAL A 334 10.88 -20.15 14.55
CA VAL A 334 9.73 -20.79 13.91
C VAL A 334 8.57 -20.81 14.90
N ARG A 335 7.43 -20.22 14.51
CA ARG A 335 6.27 -20.07 15.39
C ARG A 335 5.44 -21.33 15.37
N THR A 336 4.81 -21.59 16.49
CA THR A 336 3.92 -22.73 16.68
C THR A 336 2.45 -22.34 16.48
N ARG A 337 1.59 -23.35 16.43
CA ARG A 337 0.14 -23.15 16.37
C ARG A 337 -0.36 -22.27 17.52
N GLY A 338 -1.33 -21.43 17.24
CA GLY A 338 -2.08 -20.66 18.24
C GLY A 338 -1.53 -19.26 18.52
N VAL A 339 -0.49 -18.83 17.81
CA VAL A 339 0.07 -17.48 17.96
C VAL A 339 -0.28 -16.58 16.79
N MET A 340 -0.22 -15.28 17.02
CA MET A 340 -0.33 -14.28 15.97
C MET A 340 1.05 -13.93 15.41
N GLU A 341 1.11 -13.80 14.09
CA GLU A 341 2.33 -13.42 13.37
C GLU A 341 2.12 -12.13 12.58
N LYS A 342 3.19 -11.40 12.35
CA LYS A 342 3.20 -10.16 11.55
C LYS A 342 4.61 -9.75 11.18
N CYS A 343 4.78 -8.81 10.26
CA CYS A 343 6.06 -8.19 9.94
C CYS A 343 6.76 -7.68 11.20
N SER A 344 8.07 -7.93 11.32
CA SER A 344 8.94 -7.54 12.42
C SER A 344 9.96 -6.46 12.03
N PHE A 345 9.92 -5.91 10.82
CA PHE A 345 11.00 -5.14 10.19
C PHE A 345 12.31 -5.95 10.12
N CYS A 346 12.21 -7.28 9.95
CA CYS A 346 13.39 -8.15 9.92
C CYS A 346 14.33 -7.85 11.10
N VAL A 347 13.81 -7.94 12.34
CA VAL A 347 14.53 -7.55 13.56
C VAL A 347 15.91 -8.20 13.66
N GLN A 348 16.10 -9.42 13.15
CA GLN A 348 17.37 -10.14 13.07
C GLN A 348 18.39 -9.37 12.22
N LYS A 349 17.99 -8.82 11.07
CA LYS A 349 18.86 -8.02 10.20
C LYS A 349 19.25 -6.70 10.88
N ILE A 350 18.31 -6.04 11.54
CA ILE A 350 18.59 -4.83 12.35
C ILE A 350 19.61 -5.13 13.44
N GLN A 351 19.46 -6.23 14.18
CA GLN A 351 20.40 -6.62 15.23
C GLN A 351 21.78 -6.95 14.66
N THR A 352 21.84 -7.60 13.49
CA THR A 352 23.08 -7.88 12.78
C THR A 352 23.79 -6.61 12.36
N GLY A 353 23.10 -5.65 11.74
CA GLY A 353 23.67 -4.36 11.36
C GLY A 353 24.25 -3.59 12.57
N LYS A 354 23.49 -3.54 13.67
CA LYS A 354 23.97 -2.94 14.93
C LYS A 354 25.19 -3.66 15.49
N LEU A 355 25.25 -4.97 15.41
CA LEU A 355 26.39 -5.76 15.87
C LEU A 355 27.63 -5.46 15.02
N VAL A 356 27.47 -5.34 13.70
CA VAL A 356 28.56 -4.97 12.78
C VAL A 356 29.11 -3.58 13.12
N ALA A 357 28.25 -2.59 13.25
CA ALA A 357 28.63 -1.23 13.63
C ALA A 357 29.37 -1.21 14.99
N LYS A 358 28.82 -1.93 16.00
CA LYS A 358 29.44 -2.03 17.32
C LYS A 358 30.83 -2.71 17.28
N LYS A 359 30.98 -3.78 16.50
CA LYS A 359 32.29 -4.44 16.31
C LYS A 359 33.29 -3.56 15.60
N ALA A 360 32.83 -2.66 14.74
CA ALA A 360 33.66 -1.68 14.06
C ALA A 360 33.91 -0.40 14.90
N TYR A 361 33.44 -0.37 16.15
CA TYR A 361 33.55 0.79 17.06
C TYR A 361 33.08 2.12 16.46
N ARG A 362 32.01 2.07 15.67
CA ARG A 362 31.40 3.24 15.04
C ARG A 362 29.90 3.29 15.30
N PRO A 363 29.26 4.47 15.17
CA PRO A 363 27.80 4.56 15.16
C PRO A 363 27.21 3.79 13.97
N LEU A 364 25.91 3.47 14.07
CA LEU A 364 25.15 2.97 12.97
C LEU A 364 25.03 4.07 11.90
N VAL A 365 25.22 3.72 10.65
CA VAL A 365 25.05 4.64 9.51
C VAL A 365 24.01 4.06 8.55
N ASP A 366 23.48 4.92 7.69
CA ASP A 366 22.49 4.51 6.69
C ASP A 366 23.05 3.38 5.79
N GLY A 367 22.20 2.39 5.50
CA GLY A 367 22.60 1.17 4.79
C GLY A 367 23.17 0.03 5.65
N ASP A 368 23.55 0.27 6.92
CA ASP A 368 23.96 -0.82 7.83
C ASP A 368 22.80 -1.76 8.19
N VAL A 369 21.60 -1.22 8.19
CA VAL A 369 20.37 -1.96 8.45
C VAL A 369 19.47 -1.93 7.24
N THR A 370 18.96 -3.11 6.90
CA THR A 370 18.06 -3.30 5.76
C THR A 370 16.96 -4.28 6.12
N THR A 371 15.95 -4.38 5.28
CA THR A 371 14.92 -5.42 5.36
C THR A 371 14.99 -6.32 4.14
N ALA A 372 14.55 -7.56 4.24
CA ALA A 372 14.55 -8.47 3.10
C ALA A 372 13.74 -7.93 1.91
N CYS A 373 12.66 -7.20 2.19
CA CYS A 373 11.82 -6.61 1.15
C CYS A 373 12.47 -5.40 0.47
N SER A 374 13.28 -4.59 1.20
CA SER A 374 14.04 -3.49 0.57
C SER A 374 15.19 -4.02 -0.27
N ASP A 375 15.94 -5.01 0.23
CA ASP A 375 17.11 -5.56 -0.46
C ASP A 375 16.78 -6.18 -1.82
N VAL A 376 15.62 -6.82 -1.93
CA VAL A 376 15.25 -7.58 -3.14
C VAL A 376 14.45 -6.74 -4.15
N CYS A 377 14.06 -5.52 -3.81
CA CYS A 377 13.18 -4.71 -4.67
C CYS A 377 13.90 -4.28 -5.96
N PRO A 378 13.54 -4.82 -7.14
CA PRO A 378 14.29 -4.57 -8.37
C PRO A 378 14.13 -3.14 -8.89
N SER A 379 13.10 -2.43 -8.44
CA SER A 379 12.83 -1.04 -8.82
C SER A 379 13.19 -0.04 -7.73
N ASN A 380 13.84 -0.49 -6.63
CA ASN A 380 14.19 0.34 -5.47
C ASN A 380 12.99 1.14 -4.91
N ALA A 381 11.79 0.56 -5.00
CA ALA A 381 10.58 1.20 -4.52
C ALA A 381 10.50 1.26 -2.98
N ILE A 382 11.28 0.43 -2.28
CA ILE A 382 11.24 0.29 -0.82
C ILE A 382 12.54 0.80 -0.22
N THR A 383 12.45 1.83 0.61
CA THR A 383 13.57 2.40 1.38
C THR A 383 13.35 2.12 2.86
N PHE A 384 14.39 1.68 3.56
CA PHE A 384 14.35 1.38 5.00
C PHE A 384 15.57 1.96 5.69
N GLY A 385 15.41 2.54 6.89
CA GLY A 385 16.53 3.09 7.64
C GLY A 385 16.13 3.69 8.99
N ASP A 386 17.06 4.39 9.62
CA ASP A 386 16.86 5.11 10.86
C ASP A 386 16.33 6.52 10.58
N TRP A 387 15.08 6.77 10.98
CA TRP A 387 14.45 8.08 10.78
C TRP A 387 15.06 9.20 11.65
N ASN A 388 15.71 8.85 12.76
CA ASN A 388 16.40 9.81 13.61
C ASN A 388 17.75 10.24 13.04
N ASP A 389 18.29 9.53 12.07
CA ASP A 389 19.41 10.00 11.28
C ASP A 389 18.91 10.97 10.20
N VAL A 390 19.19 12.25 10.36
CA VAL A 390 18.72 13.33 9.45
C VAL A 390 19.29 13.21 8.04
N GLU A 391 20.41 12.52 7.87
CA GLU A 391 21.04 12.29 6.57
C GLU A 391 20.59 10.99 5.89
N SER A 392 19.83 10.17 6.58
CA SER A 392 19.35 8.89 6.03
C SER A 392 18.39 9.07 4.86
N ASP A 393 18.40 8.12 3.95
CA ASP A 393 17.50 8.13 2.80
C ASP A 393 16.03 7.99 3.20
N ILE A 394 15.74 7.29 4.32
CA ILE A 394 14.38 7.19 4.83
C ILE A 394 13.88 8.53 5.35
N ARG A 395 14.73 9.32 6.03
CA ARG A 395 14.36 10.64 6.50
C ARG A 395 14.04 11.57 5.34
N LYS A 396 14.94 11.66 4.36
CA LYS A 396 14.73 12.44 3.14
C LYS A 396 13.47 12.01 2.40
N SER A 397 13.26 10.69 2.28
CA SER A 397 12.08 10.12 1.62
C SER A 397 10.77 10.47 2.32
N SER A 398 10.74 10.47 3.66
CA SER A 398 9.54 10.80 4.43
C SER A 398 9.18 12.29 4.41
N GLU A 399 10.14 13.16 4.20
CA GLU A 399 9.97 14.62 4.12
C GLU A 399 9.63 15.13 2.71
N GLU A 400 9.70 14.27 1.70
CA GLU A 400 9.28 14.62 0.34
C GLU A 400 7.80 15.02 0.27
N LYS A 401 7.46 15.94 -0.63
CA LYS A 401 6.09 16.43 -0.83
C LYS A 401 5.09 15.29 -1.12
N ARG A 402 5.55 14.20 -1.78
CA ARG A 402 4.72 13.04 -2.12
C ARG A 402 4.42 12.11 -0.94
N SER A 403 5.13 12.25 0.18
CA SER A 403 4.99 11.33 1.31
C SER A 403 3.69 11.53 2.06
N TYR A 404 3.03 10.42 2.40
CA TYR A 404 1.84 10.33 3.24
C TYR A 404 1.84 9.00 4.01
N GLN A 405 1.00 8.90 5.01
CA GLN A 405 0.76 7.67 5.76
C GLN A 405 -0.60 7.08 5.40
N ALA A 406 -0.70 5.76 5.28
CA ALA A 406 -1.98 5.14 4.94
C ALA A 406 -2.98 5.27 6.10
N LEU A 407 -4.22 5.69 5.81
CA LEU A 407 -5.30 5.89 6.78
C LEU A 407 -4.90 6.87 7.89
N GLU A 408 -4.38 8.03 7.51
CA GLU A 408 -3.96 9.11 8.44
C GLU A 408 -5.07 9.52 9.38
N GLU A 409 -6.32 9.52 8.91
CA GLU A 409 -7.53 9.91 9.63
C GLU A 409 -7.81 9.08 10.90
N ILE A 410 -7.24 7.87 10.99
CA ILE A 410 -7.40 7.01 12.17
C ILE A 410 -6.48 7.45 13.33
N GLY A 411 -5.44 8.24 13.07
CA GLY A 411 -4.51 8.75 14.08
C GLY A 411 -3.60 7.70 14.72
N VAL A 412 -3.36 6.56 14.06
CA VAL A 412 -2.51 5.49 14.62
C VAL A 412 -1.01 5.71 14.43
N LYS A 413 -0.61 6.77 13.74
CA LYS A 413 0.76 7.22 13.50
C LYS A 413 1.69 6.08 13.02
N PRO A 414 1.54 5.62 11.77
CA PRO A 414 2.36 4.55 11.19
C PRO A 414 3.85 4.93 11.09
N ASN A 415 4.74 3.94 11.08
CA ASN A 415 6.16 4.08 10.72
C ASN A 415 6.44 3.65 9.28
N ILE A 416 5.40 3.52 8.46
CA ILE A 416 5.52 3.28 7.03
C ILE A 416 4.93 4.46 6.27
N TRP A 417 5.72 4.97 5.35
CA TRP A 417 5.40 6.07 4.48
C TRP A 417 5.11 5.55 3.07
N TYR A 418 4.10 6.08 2.44
CA TYR A 418 3.83 5.85 1.01
C TYR A 418 4.09 7.15 0.26
N LYS A 419 4.51 7.04 -1.00
CA LYS A 419 4.61 8.21 -1.88
C LYS A 419 3.42 8.22 -2.82
N VAL A 420 2.74 9.35 -2.90
CA VAL A 420 1.62 9.60 -3.83
C VAL A 420 2.01 9.15 -5.24
N LYS A 421 1.14 8.42 -5.88
CA LYS A 421 1.34 7.97 -7.26
C LYS A 421 1.06 9.14 -8.21
N VAL A 422 2.06 9.48 -9.02
CA VAL A 422 1.95 10.53 -10.04
C VAL A 422 1.76 9.85 -11.39
N ARG A 423 0.66 10.14 -12.08
CA ARG A 423 0.36 9.59 -13.40
C ARG A 423 0.75 10.56 -14.49
N ASN A 424 1.31 10.04 -15.56
CA ASN A 424 1.63 10.82 -16.76
C ASN A 424 0.38 10.92 -17.66
N GLU A 425 -0.64 11.59 -17.16
CA GLU A 425 -1.89 11.85 -17.84
C GLU A 425 -2.14 13.35 -17.85
N VAL A 426 -2.84 13.84 -18.87
CA VAL A 426 -3.28 15.24 -18.97
C VAL A 426 -4.62 15.33 -18.24
N ASN A 427 -4.76 16.32 -17.37
CA ASN A 427 -6.04 16.63 -16.78
C ASN A 427 -6.85 17.47 -17.77
N GLU A 428 -7.91 16.89 -18.34
CA GLU A 428 -8.74 17.51 -19.38
C GLU A 428 -9.35 18.83 -18.89
N GLU A 429 -9.73 18.94 -17.61
CA GLU A 429 -10.26 20.18 -17.04
C GLU A 429 -9.25 21.32 -17.04
N LEU A 430 -7.98 21.03 -16.73
CA LEU A 430 -6.92 22.04 -16.77
C LEU A 430 -6.58 22.48 -18.20
N VAL A 431 -6.72 21.58 -19.17
CA VAL A 431 -6.55 21.92 -20.60
C VAL A 431 -7.66 22.85 -21.06
N GLU A 432 -8.92 22.62 -20.67
CA GLU A 432 -10.03 23.51 -21.00
C GLU A 432 -9.85 24.90 -20.39
N ILE A 433 -9.38 25.01 -19.14
CA ILE A 433 -9.09 26.28 -18.48
C ILE A 433 -7.94 27.03 -19.20
N GLN A 434 -6.89 26.34 -19.60
CA GLN A 434 -5.77 26.96 -20.33
C GLN A 434 -6.16 27.40 -21.73
N THR A 435 -6.99 26.63 -22.46
CA THR A 435 -7.51 27.02 -23.77
C THR A 435 -8.49 28.16 -23.67
N ALA A 436 -9.31 28.25 -22.61
CA ALA A 436 -10.21 29.35 -22.34
C ALA A 436 -9.46 30.66 -22.02
N HIS A 437 -8.29 30.60 -21.39
CA HIS A 437 -7.45 31.77 -21.08
C HIS A 437 -6.48 32.13 -22.21
N GLY A 438 -6.21 31.22 -23.15
CA GLY A 438 -5.31 31.44 -24.29
C GLY A 438 -5.93 32.15 -25.50
N HIS A 439 -7.24 32.42 -25.50
CA HIS A 439 -7.92 33.12 -26.59
C HIS A 439 -8.29 34.57 -26.29
N GLY A 440 -7.74 35.17 -25.27
CA GLY A 440 -7.95 36.56 -24.94
C GLY A 440 -6.65 37.33 -24.80
N GLU A 441 -5.96 37.63 -25.90
CA GLU A 441 -5.10 38.80 -26.06
C GLU A 441 -4.33 38.72 -27.37
N SER A 442 -5.03 39.14 -28.44
CA SER A 442 -4.39 39.75 -29.59
C SER A 442 -5.15 41.02 -29.90
N HIS A 443 -4.88 42.08 -29.16
CA HIS A 443 -5.23 43.42 -29.63
C HIS A 443 -3.99 44.05 -30.22
N GLY A 444 -4.12 44.34 -31.51
CA GLY A 444 -3.09 45.01 -32.31
C GLY A 444 -2.87 46.44 -31.85
N ASP A 445 -1.61 46.82 -31.94
CA ASP A 445 -1.17 48.20 -31.90
C ASP A 445 -1.78 49.00 -33.06
N GLU A 446 -2.59 50.01 -32.75
CA GLU A 446 -2.78 51.17 -33.63
C GLU A 446 -2.46 52.45 -32.84
N HIS A 447 -1.45 53.12 -33.34
CA HIS A 447 -1.04 54.46 -32.98
C HIS A 447 -2.17 55.50 -33.18
N GLY A 448 -2.35 56.39 -32.19
CA GLY A 448 -3.15 57.59 -32.30
C GLY A 448 -2.72 58.62 -31.26
N ASP A 449 -1.91 59.53 -31.72
CA ASP A 449 -1.42 60.73 -31.06
C ASP A 449 -2.55 61.72 -30.77
N ALA A 450 -2.56 62.38 -29.59
CA ALA A 450 -2.85 63.80 -29.37
C ALA A 450 -3.34 64.15 -27.94
N GLY A 451 -2.52 64.85 -27.20
CA GLY A 451 -2.80 66.24 -26.76
C GLY A 451 -3.49 66.46 -25.40
N HIS A 452 -2.68 67.03 -24.50
CA HIS A 452 -3.03 68.10 -23.51
C HIS A 452 -4.28 67.96 -22.61
N ASP A 453 -4.24 68.06 -21.33
CA ASP A 453 -3.96 69.30 -20.55
C ASP A 453 -4.02 69.06 -19.04
N ALA A 454 -3.45 69.99 -18.32
CA ALA A 454 -3.14 70.08 -16.91
C ALA A 454 -4.37 70.19 -15.97
N GLY A 455 -4.14 69.88 -14.71
CA GLY A 455 -5.04 70.29 -13.62
C GLY A 455 -4.60 69.82 -12.24
N ASP A 456 -3.87 70.65 -11.55
CA ASP A 456 -3.51 70.61 -10.11
C ASP A 456 -4.75 70.47 -9.19
N ASN A 457 -4.60 69.81 -8.03
CA ASN A 457 -4.62 70.50 -6.74
C ASN A 457 -4.69 69.55 -5.51
N HIS A 458 -3.74 69.71 -4.63
CA HIS A 458 -3.69 69.93 -3.18
C HIS A 458 -4.69 69.22 -2.22
N GLY A 459 -4.04 68.80 -1.15
CA GLY A 459 -4.53 68.98 0.23
C GLY A 459 -4.41 67.71 1.07
N ASP A 460 -3.34 67.57 1.81
CA ASP A 460 -3.13 67.94 3.24
C ASP A 460 -3.90 67.04 4.20
N GLY A 461 -3.24 66.27 5.02
CA GLY A 461 -2.71 66.66 6.36
C GLY A 461 -3.32 65.81 7.43
N GLY A 462 -2.51 65.24 8.30
CA GLY A 462 -2.98 64.78 9.61
C GLY A 462 -2.22 63.65 10.28
N ASN A 463 -1.06 63.94 10.77
CA ASN A 463 -0.37 63.26 11.86
C ASN A 463 -1.19 63.22 13.15
N HIS A 464 -1.09 62.14 13.91
CA HIS A 464 -1.01 62.22 15.36
C HIS A 464 -0.31 61.00 15.96
N ASP A 465 0.86 61.31 16.47
CA ASP A 465 1.65 60.57 17.47
C ASP A 465 0.99 60.62 18.86
N LEU A 466 1.64 59.90 19.75
CA LEU A 466 1.69 59.95 21.23
C LEU A 466 1.00 58.73 21.90
N ASP A 467 1.51 58.14 22.91
CA ASP A 467 2.79 58.06 23.63
C ASP A 467 2.56 57.09 24.79
N THR A 468 3.61 56.40 25.16
CA THR A 468 4.06 55.91 26.47
C THR A 468 3.09 55.35 27.53
N GLY A 469 3.58 54.28 28.20
CA GLY A 469 3.21 53.97 29.57
C GLY A 469 3.72 52.62 30.11
N HIS A 470 4.82 52.73 30.82
CA HIS A 470 5.50 51.72 31.65
C HIS A 470 4.61 51.00 32.69
N GLY A 471 5.03 49.80 33.08
CA GLY A 471 4.61 49.20 34.35
C GLY A 471 5.28 47.83 34.62
N ASN A 472 6.41 47.87 35.31
CA ASN A 472 7.12 46.77 35.93
C ASN A 472 6.29 46.12 37.06
N GLY A 473 6.50 44.81 37.27
CA GLY A 473 6.06 44.10 38.46
C GLY A 473 6.71 42.72 38.56
N GLU A 474 7.85 42.68 39.23
CA GLU A 474 8.54 41.48 39.73
C GLU A 474 7.71 40.77 40.80
N GLY A 475 7.84 39.47 40.90
CA GLY A 475 7.28 38.68 41.99
C GLY A 475 7.75 37.24 41.97
N ASP A 476 8.93 37.02 42.55
CA ASP A 476 9.45 35.70 42.94
C ASP A 476 8.48 34.88 43.78
N HIS A 477 8.44 33.59 43.61
CA HIS A 477 8.39 32.57 44.67
C HIS A 477 8.66 31.15 44.16
N GLN A 478 9.80 30.60 44.53
CA GLN A 478 10.09 29.16 44.66
C GLN A 478 9.89 28.73 46.13
N PRO A 479 10.14 27.42 46.47
CA PRO A 479 9.43 26.15 46.19
C PRO A 479 9.14 25.36 47.47
N SER A 480 8.39 24.25 47.36
CA SER A 480 8.45 23.08 48.28
C SER A 480 7.49 22.01 47.71
N GLY A 481 7.84 20.79 47.43
CA GLY A 481 8.46 19.76 48.26
C GLY A 481 7.39 18.77 48.77
N HIS A 482 7.12 17.72 48.01
CA HIS A 482 6.95 16.36 48.48
C HIS A 482 6.82 15.40 47.26
#